data_03715eec0aa3b07a38579e67805a15f7
#
_entry.id   03715eec0aa3b07a38579e67805a15f7
#
_cell.length_a   1.000
_cell.length_b   1.000
_cell.length_c   1.000
_cell.angle_alpha   90.00
_cell.angle_beta   90.00
_cell.angle_gamma   90.00
#
_symmetry.space_group_name_H-M   'P 1'
#
loop_
_entity.id
_entity.type
_entity.pdbx_description
1 polymer ?
#
loop_
_entity_poly.entity_id
_entity_poly.type
_entity_poly.pdbx_seq_one_letter_code
_entity_poly.pdbx_strand_id
1 'polypeptide(L)'
;MSKDKQQKNKSNTGTASAVLQFHDRPLAYKLSVAVALLLVICMSLMILISAVIAGRSLNKTVSGEFNGIATENALIVQSVIDTASNTATTIQNYMLDRYDEYSKNGYSGEVAKSEVYDVDLQEMNKRIEEFLISMAASTVTNNEAIDGVGVFFEPNAFDPAVKDYTVYVSVDDAKNGTVQSYGSYDSYGSQDYYKKAAETKQDCFTDPYEDQGINMVSASFPIVYNDEVQGVILVDINLAAFSDMLVSTDSKYPSMYVDIYNADAMMVFDSESTDCIGQSLQDLLSAKDFAKIQSGIDTKSSFTVSTRKASNHRQIVRYFTPIDAAGQTWWAASALTKTDLNRNTLILVVIMVLLAIATVLIIIVISSRLLRKYIKPIDDV
;
A
#
# COMPACT_ATOMS: atom_id res chain seq x y z
N MET A 1 -68.99 -7.12 -23.94
CA MET A 1 -69.09 -7.64 -22.55
C MET A 1 -68.80 -9.14 -22.56
N SER A 2 -68.05 -9.66 -21.67
CA SER A 2 -67.65 -11.07 -21.44
C SER A 2 -66.50 -11.63 -22.24
N LYS A 3 -65.28 -11.33 -21.78
CA LYS A 3 -64.05 -12.15 -22.01
C LYS A 3 -63.00 -11.77 -20.96
N ASP A 4 -63.24 -12.05 -19.70
CA ASP A 4 -62.23 -11.86 -18.65
C ASP A 4 -62.58 -12.70 -17.40
N LYS A 5 -62.58 -14.04 -17.52
CA LYS A 5 -62.66 -14.96 -16.36
C LYS A 5 -62.10 -16.37 -16.63
N GLN A 6 -60.98 -16.51 -17.37
CA GLN A 6 -60.39 -17.85 -17.57
C GLN A 6 -58.87 -17.94 -17.43
N GLN A 7 -58.23 -17.07 -16.65
CA GLN A 7 -56.73 -17.12 -16.52
C GLN A 7 -56.23 -17.19 -15.07
N LYS A 8 -57.01 -17.72 -14.14
CA LYS A 8 -56.55 -17.83 -12.71
C LYS A 8 -56.61 -19.25 -12.12
N ASN A 9 -56.63 -20.29 -12.94
CA ASN A 9 -56.75 -21.67 -12.42
C ASN A 9 -55.74 -22.67 -13.02
N LYS A 10 -54.54 -22.21 -13.45
CA LYS A 10 -53.50 -23.10 -14.00
C LYS A 10 -52.25 -23.29 -13.15
N SER A 11 -52.11 -22.67 -11.99
CA SER A 11 -50.89 -22.80 -11.16
C SER A 11 -51.00 -23.79 -9.99
N ASN A 12 -52.18 -24.33 -9.69
CA ASN A 12 -52.37 -25.24 -8.55
C ASN A 12 -52.51 -26.73 -8.90
N THR A 13 -52.52 -27.08 -10.20
CA THR A 13 -52.68 -28.50 -10.62
C THR A 13 -51.37 -29.27 -10.72
N GLY A 14 -50.22 -28.58 -10.82
CA GLY A 14 -48.90 -29.23 -10.97
C GLY A 14 -48.37 -29.90 -9.70
N THR A 15 -48.54 -29.26 -8.57
CA THR A 15 -48.11 -29.82 -7.26
C THR A 15 -48.98 -30.93 -6.75
N ALA A 16 -50.30 -30.81 -6.91
CA ALA A 16 -51.25 -31.87 -6.52
C ALA A 16 -51.10 -33.15 -7.36
N SER A 17 -50.81 -33.04 -8.68
CA SER A 17 -50.59 -34.20 -9.55
C SER A 17 -49.26 -34.92 -9.23
N ALA A 18 -48.21 -34.21 -8.86
CA ALA A 18 -46.92 -34.81 -8.48
C ALA A 18 -47.01 -35.57 -7.14
N VAL A 19 -47.79 -35.08 -6.18
CA VAL A 19 -48.02 -35.75 -4.88
C VAL A 19 -48.86 -37.01 -5.05
N LEU A 20 -49.89 -36.96 -5.89
CA LEU A 20 -50.70 -38.11 -6.21
C LEU A 20 -49.91 -39.21 -6.94
N GLN A 21 -49.08 -38.85 -7.92
CA GLN A 21 -48.17 -39.78 -8.62
C GLN A 21 -47.12 -40.42 -7.70
N PHE A 22 -46.71 -39.77 -6.60
CA PHE A 22 -45.77 -40.33 -5.63
C PHE A 22 -46.48 -41.38 -4.74
N HIS A 23 -47.76 -41.18 -4.43
CA HIS A 23 -48.53 -42.09 -3.59
C HIS A 23 -48.74 -43.47 -4.24
N ASP A 24 -48.83 -43.54 -5.58
CA ASP A 24 -49.07 -44.77 -6.35
C ASP A 24 -47.75 -45.51 -6.73
N ARG A 25 -46.57 -45.01 -6.31
CA ARG A 25 -45.30 -45.67 -6.61
C ARG A 25 -45.01 -46.81 -5.62
N PRO A 26 -44.25 -47.85 -6.06
CA PRO A 26 -43.82 -48.97 -5.20
C PRO A 26 -43.09 -48.48 -3.94
N LEU A 27 -43.21 -49.21 -2.84
CA LEU A 27 -42.58 -48.90 -1.56
C LEU A 27 -41.07 -48.69 -1.70
N ALA A 28 -40.42 -49.51 -2.54
CA ALA A 28 -39.01 -49.38 -2.87
C ALA A 28 -38.62 -48.02 -3.42
N TYR A 29 -39.46 -47.41 -4.30
CA TYR A 29 -39.23 -46.08 -4.84
C TYR A 29 -39.38 -44.99 -3.77
N LYS A 30 -40.42 -45.08 -2.94
CA LYS A 30 -40.67 -44.13 -1.84
C LYS A 30 -39.51 -44.10 -0.84
N LEU A 31 -38.99 -45.29 -0.47
CA LEU A 31 -37.87 -45.43 0.44
C LEU A 31 -36.56 -44.86 -0.17
N SER A 32 -36.30 -45.14 -1.45
CA SER A 32 -35.13 -44.59 -2.16
C SER A 32 -35.14 -43.07 -2.20
N VAL A 33 -36.29 -42.45 -2.48
CA VAL A 33 -36.45 -41.00 -2.52
C VAL A 33 -36.28 -40.40 -1.13
N ALA A 34 -36.85 -41.01 -0.09
CA ALA A 34 -36.71 -40.55 1.29
C ALA A 34 -35.23 -40.59 1.76
N VAL A 35 -34.51 -41.68 1.48
CA VAL A 35 -33.07 -41.79 1.78
C VAL A 35 -32.25 -40.79 1.00
N ALA A 36 -32.53 -40.61 -0.30
CA ALA A 36 -31.82 -39.60 -1.11
C ALA A 36 -32.04 -38.18 -0.59
N LEU A 37 -33.30 -37.84 -0.21
CA LEU A 37 -33.63 -36.53 0.36
C LEU A 37 -32.88 -36.28 1.70
N LEU A 38 -32.89 -37.29 2.58
CA LEU A 38 -32.16 -37.21 3.86
C LEU A 38 -30.66 -36.97 3.63
N LEU A 39 -30.06 -37.72 2.69
CA LEU A 39 -28.67 -37.57 2.32
C LEU A 39 -28.33 -36.17 1.77
N VAL A 40 -29.20 -35.65 0.88
CA VAL A 40 -29.03 -34.29 0.34
C VAL A 40 -29.03 -33.24 1.47
N ILE A 41 -29.97 -33.38 2.43
CA ILE A 41 -30.06 -32.49 3.59
C ILE A 41 -28.78 -32.60 4.45
N CYS A 42 -28.36 -33.81 4.81
CA CYS A 42 -27.14 -34.02 5.61
C CYS A 42 -25.89 -33.48 4.92
N MET A 43 -25.73 -33.77 3.62
CA MET A 43 -24.56 -33.27 2.85
C MET A 43 -24.58 -31.76 2.68
N SER A 44 -25.75 -31.16 2.45
CA SER A 44 -25.88 -29.70 2.37
C SER A 44 -25.49 -29.04 3.70
N LEU A 45 -25.90 -29.62 4.83
CA LEU A 45 -25.52 -29.13 6.15
C LEU A 45 -24.00 -29.26 6.40
N MET A 46 -23.39 -30.40 6.04
CA MET A 46 -21.95 -30.61 6.12
C MET A 46 -21.17 -29.61 5.27
N ILE A 47 -21.61 -29.39 4.02
CA ILE A 47 -20.96 -28.40 3.12
C ILE A 47 -21.06 -27.00 3.72
N LEU A 48 -22.23 -26.61 4.25
CA LEU A 48 -22.41 -25.31 4.88
C LEU A 48 -21.46 -25.10 6.06
N ILE A 49 -21.38 -26.06 6.98
CA ILE A 49 -20.53 -26.01 8.16
C ILE A 49 -19.06 -25.96 7.72
N SER A 50 -18.63 -26.84 6.81
CA SER A 50 -17.27 -26.89 6.30
C SER A 50 -16.87 -25.59 5.57
N ALA A 51 -17.80 -25.02 4.77
CA ALA A 51 -17.56 -23.75 4.08
C ALA A 51 -17.34 -22.58 5.06
N VAL A 52 -18.12 -22.53 6.15
CA VAL A 52 -17.96 -21.49 7.18
C VAL A 52 -16.63 -21.64 7.92
N ILE A 53 -16.28 -22.87 8.34
CA ILE A 53 -15.03 -23.13 9.08
C ILE A 53 -13.82 -22.87 8.18
N ALA A 54 -13.80 -23.46 6.98
CA ALA A 54 -12.71 -23.29 6.03
C ALA A 54 -12.58 -21.83 5.57
N GLY A 55 -13.70 -21.14 5.31
CA GLY A 55 -13.70 -19.73 4.94
C GLY A 55 -13.08 -18.84 6.01
N ARG A 56 -13.43 -19.05 7.28
CA ARG A 56 -12.83 -18.30 8.40
C ARG A 56 -11.32 -18.58 8.54
N SER A 57 -10.91 -19.83 8.43
CA SER A 57 -9.51 -20.24 8.53
C SER A 57 -8.67 -19.68 7.37
N LEU A 58 -9.15 -19.85 6.13
CA LEU A 58 -8.47 -19.34 4.94
C LEU A 58 -8.38 -17.82 4.93
N ASN A 59 -9.48 -17.12 5.26
CA ASN A 59 -9.46 -15.66 5.33
C ASN A 59 -8.50 -15.16 6.41
N LYS A 60 -8.39 -15.82 7.56
CA LYS A 60 -7.43 -15.47 8.60
C LYS A 60 -5.99 -15.65 8.10
N THR A 61 -5.70 -16.75 7.39
CA THR A 61 -4.37 -17.00 6.82
C THR A 61 -4.00 -15.96 5.77
N VAL A 62 -4.91 -15.68 4.81
CA VAL A 62 -4.69 -14.68 3.78
C VAL A 62 -4.55 -13.29 4.39
N SER A 63 -5.40 -12.93 5.35
CA SER A 63 -5.29 -11.65 6.07
C SER A 63 -3.94 -11.52 6.80
N GLY A 64 -3.44 -12.61 7.39
CA GLY A 64 -2.11 -12.63 8.02
C GLY A 64 -0.98 -12.42 7.00
N GLU A 65 -1.07 -13.05 5.83
CA GLU A 65 -0.11 -12.89 4.74
C GLU A 65 -0.07 -11.43 4.24
N PHE A 66 -1.24 -10.82 3.98
CA PHE A 66 -1.31 -9.43 3.52
C PHE A 66 -0.92 -8.40 4.57
N ASN A 67 -1.25 -8.64 5.83
CA ASN A 67 -0.76 -7.79 6.92
C ASN A 67 0.77 -7.89 7.04
N GLY A 68 1.35 -9.09 6.83
CA GLY A 68 2.79 -9.29 6.78
C GLY A 68 3.43 -8.47 5.64
N ILE A 69 2.87 -8.52 4.44
CA ILE A 69 3.35 -7.75 3.28
C ILE A 69 3.27 -6.23 3.54
N ALA A 70 2.15 -5.74 4.09
CA ALA A 70 2.04 -4.32 4.45
C ALA A 70 3.10 -3.91 5.48
N THR A 71 3.39 -4.79 6.44
CA THR A 71 4.42 -4.55 7.46
C THR A 71 5.83 -4.55 6.85
N GLU A 72 6.12 -5.50 5.98
CA GLU A 72 7.42 -5.57 5.30
C GLU A 72 7.65 -4.34 4.42
N ASN A 73 6.64 -3.93 3.65
CA ASN A 73 6.71 -2.71 2.84
C ASN A 73 6.84 -1.45 3.69
N ALA A 74 6.16 -1.39 4.85
CA ALA A 74 6.35 -0.29 5.78
C ALA A 74 7.79 -0.21 6.29
N LEU A 75 8.44 -1.34 6.59
CA LEU A 75 9.85 -1.38 7.02
C LEU A 75 10.81 -0.97 5.90
N ILE A 76 10.52 -1.33 4.65
CA ILE A 76 11.33 -0.91 3.49
C ILE A 76 11.29 0.62 3.34
N VAL A 77 10.08 1.21 3.32
CA VAL A 77 9.92 2.67 3.22
C VAL A 77 10.51 3.36 4.45
N GLN A 78 10.30 2.82 5.65
CA GLN A 78 10.93 3.32 6.89
C GLN A 78 12.46 3.38 6.77
N SER A 79 13.08 2.35 6.20
CA SER A 79 14.54 2.33 6.01
C SER A 79 15.05 3.44 5.09
N VAL A 80 14.27 3.80 4.06
CA VAL A 80 14.60 4.94 3.17
C VAL A 80 14.49 6.27 3.92
N ILE A 81 13.40 6.44 4.67
CA ILE A 81 13.16 7.63 5.50
C ILE A 81 14.24 7.76 6.58
N ASP A 82 14.59 6.67 7.25
CA ASP A 82 15.66 6.65 8.26
C ASP A 82 17.03 7.01 7.65
N THR A 83 17.30 6.57 6.44
CA THR A 83 18.54 6.96 5.73
C THR A 83 18.56 8.47 5.45
N ALA A 84 17.45 9.05 4.98
CA ALA A 84 17.32 10.47 4.76
C ALA A 84 17.53 11.26 6.08
N SER A 85 16.85 10.86 7.14
CA SER A 85 16.94 11.49 8.47
C SER A 85 18.33 11.37 9.08
N ASN A 86 18.98 10.21 8.96
CA ASN A 86 20.34 10.00 9.47
C ASN A 86 21.37 10.82 8.69
N THR A 87 21.24 10.93 7.37
CA THR A 87 22.07 11.80 6.53
C THR A 87 21.92 13.25 6.96
N ALA A 88 20.69 13.74 7.08
CA ALA A 88 20.41 15.09 7.51
C ALA A 88 20.96 15.37 8.93
N THR A 89 20.72 14.48 9.89
CA THR A 89 21.25 14.60 11.25
C THR A 89 22.78 14.67 11.28
N THR A 90 23.44 13.87 10.44
CA THR A 90 24.91 13.88 10.33
C THR A 90 25.39 15.24 9.79
N ILE A 91 24.74 15.77 8.76
CA ILE A 91 25.05 17.09 8.19
C ILE A 91 24.75 18.18 9.22
N GLN A 92 23.57 18.17 9.87
CA GLN A 92 23.22 19.16 10.90
C GLN A 92 24.27 19.21 12.02
N ASN A 93 24.62 18.07 12.60
CA ASN A 93 25.60 17.99 13.68
C ASN A 93 26.97 18.55 13.23
N TYR A 94 27.43 18.18 12.05
CA TYR A 94 28.69 18.71 11.51
C TYR A 94 28.60 20.21 11.33
N MET A 95 27.52 20.75 10.76
CA MET A 95 27.33 22.19 10.56
C MET A 95 27.29 22.94 11.89
N LEU A 96 26.54 22.44 12.88
CA LEU A 96 26.43 23.07 14.20
C LEU A 96 27.82 23.14 14.90
N ASP A 97 28.58 22.05 14.83
CA ASP A 97 29.97 22.04 15.36
C ASP A 97 30.84 23.08 14.69
N ARG A 98 30.71 23.26 13.37
CA ARG A 98 31.49 24.28 12.62
C ARG A 98 31.04 25.69 12.95
N TYR A 99 29.75 25.96 13.08
CA TYR A 99 29.23 27.26 13.53
C TYR A 99 29.70 27.60 14.95
N ASP A 100 29.74 26.65 15.86
CA ASP A 100 30.28 26.81 17.21
C ASP A 100 31.81 27.13 17.20
N GLU A 101 32.57 26.44 16.35
CA GLU A 101 33.99 26.68 16.20
C GLU A 101 34.24 28.08 15.62
N TYR A 102 33.48 28.47 14.59
CA TYR A 102 33.56 29.80 14.00
C TYR A 102 33.19 30.90 15.00
N SER A 103 32.13 30.72 15.76
CA SER A 103 31.73 31.70 16.79
C SER A 103 32.79 31.94 17.84
N LYS A 104 33.63 30.94 18.16
CA LYS A 104 34.70 31.05 19.18
C LYS A 104 35.98 31.62 18.63
N ASN A 105 36.37 31.26 17.41
CA ASN A 105 37.68 31.47 16.85
C ASN A 105 37.74 32.56 15.75
N GLY A 106 36.58 32.94 15.22
CA GLY A 106 36.45 33.78 14.04
C GLY A 106 36.90 33.09 12.75
N TYR A 107 36.75 33.79 11.62
CA TYR A 107 37.30 33.33 10.35
C TYR A 107 38.80 33.56 10.36
N SER A 108 39.57 32.49 10.31
CA SER A 108 41.02 32.56 10.15
C SER A 108 41.45 31.43 9.24
N GLY A 109 42.30 31.72 8.27
CA GLY A 109 42.85 30.70 7.39
C GLY A 109 43.13 31.22 6.00
N GLU A 110 43.70 30.34 5.20
CA GLU A 110 43.91 30.57 3.77
C GLU A 110 42.59 30.46 3.03
N VAL A 111 42.46 31.14 1.89
CA VAL A 111 41.30 30.99 1.00
C VAL A 111 41.57 29.89 -0.02
N ALA A 112 40.54 29.15 -0.38
CA ALA A 112 40.57 28.07 -1.36
C ALA A 112 39.39 28.19 -2.34
N LYS A 113 39.58 27.74 -3.57
CA LYS A 113 38.53 27.77 -4.58
C LYS A 113 37.39 26.78 -4.21
N SER A 114 36.17 27.25 -4.35
CA SER A 114 34.99 26.39 -4.31
C SER A 114 35.00 25.40 -5.48
N GLU A 115 34.44 24.21 -5.26
CA GLU A 115 34.20 23.22 -6.32
C GLU A 115 32.85 23.46 -7.03
N VAL A 116 31.95 24.20 -6.38
CA VAL A 116 30.58 24.44 -6.86
C VAL A 116 30.45 25.79 -7.56
N TYR A 117 31.17 26.82 -7.05
CA TYR A 117 31.08 28.21 -7.53
C TYR A 117 32.43 28.76 -7.89
N ASP A 118 32.48 29.72 -8.79
CA ASP A 118 33.74 30.47 -9.08
C ASP A 118 33.99 31.56 -8.02
N VAL A 119 34.11 31.14 -6.77
CA VAL A 119 34.39 32.01 -5.61
C VAL A 119 35.52 31.44 -4.76
N ASP A 120 36.16 32.30 -3.99
CA ASP A 120 37.14 31.90 -2.98
C ASP A 120 36.43 31.77 -1.63
N LEU A 121 36.54 30.61 -0.99
CA LEU A 121 35.99 30.30 0.31
C LEU A 121 37.08 30.38 1.38
N GLN A 122 36.69 30.73 2.60
CA GLN A 122 37.55 30.50 3.77
C GLN A 122 37.84 29.00 3.91
N GLU A 123 39.01 28.62 4.41
CA GLU A 123 39.43 27.21 4.54
C GLU A 123 38.40 26.36 5.26
N MET A 124 37.77 26.89 6.31
CA MET A 124 36.72 26.18 7.02
C MET A 124 35.50 25.91 6.14
N ASN A 125 35.00 26.90 5.38
CA ASN A 125 33.86 26.74 4.49
C ASN A 125 34.21 25.80 3.33
N LYS A 126 35.44 25.78 2.85
CA LYS A 126 35.92 24.80 1.88
C LYS A 126 35.83 23.36 2.43
N ARG A 127 36.27 23.14 3.66
CA ARG A 127 36.15 21.83 4.32
C ARG A 127 34.66 21.40 4.54
N ILE A 128 33.79 22.37 4.85
CA ILE A 128 32.34 22.10 4.92
C ILE A 128 31.82 21.68 3.54
N GLU A 129 32.16 22.42 2.48
CA GLU A 129 31.79 22.09 1.11
C GLU A 129 32.17 20.65 0.75
N GLU A 130 33.46 20.29 0.95
CA GLU A 130 33.98 18.95 0.69
C GLU A 130 33.25 17.85 1.47
N PHE A 131 32.95 18.14 2.75
CA PHE A 131 32.15 17.23 3.56
C PHE A 131 30.73 17.05 3.02
N LEU A 132 30.03 18.13 2.66
CA LEU A 132 28.67 18.09 2.11
C LEU A 132 28.63 17.31 0.79
N ILE A 133 29.55 17.56 -0.12
CA ILE A 133 29.68 16.85 -1.40
C ILE A 133 29.92 15.36 -1.15
N SER A 134 30.87 15.02 -0.27
CA SER A 134 31.19 13.62 0.05
C SER A 134 30.02 12.88 0.69
N MET A 135 29.32 13.52 1.62
CA MET A 135 28.18 12.95 2.32
C MET A 135 27.01 12.74 1.36
N ALA A 136 26.69 13.74 0.53
CA ALA A 136 25.66 13.65 -0.49
C ALA A 136 25.95 12.53 -1.50
N ALA A 137 27.16 12.52 -2.08
CA ALA A 137 27.57 11.48 -3.04
C ALA A 137 27.52 10.06 -2.43
N SER A 138 27.96 9.90 -1.19
CA SER A 138 27.88 8.63 -0.48
C SER A 138 26.42 8.17 -0.28
N THR A 139 25.52 9.07 0.09
CA THR A 139 24.12 8.75 0.34
C THR A 139 23.41 8.29 -0.94
N VAL A 140 23.54 9.03 -2.03
CA VAL A 140 22.89 8.68 -3.32
C VAL A 140 23.49 7.42 -3.95
N THR A 141 24.78 7.13 -3.71
CA THR A 141 25.43 5.93 -4.25
C THR A 141 24.99 4.65 -3.51
N ASN A 142 24.72 4.76 -2.21
CA ASN A 142 24.43 3.61 -1.36
C ASN A 142 22.95 3.37 -1.10
N ASN A 143 22.05 4.16 -1.72
CA ASN A 143 20.59 3.98 -1.56
C ASN A 143 19.88 4.23 -2.89
N GLU A 144 19.29 3.17 -3.45
CA GLU A 144 18.63 3.20 -4.76
C GLU A 144 17.40 4.10 -4.82
N ALA A 145 16.76 4.35 -3.68
CA ALA A 145 15.58 5.21 -3.60
C ALA A 145 15.93 6.70 -3.40
N ILE A 146 17.19 7.06 -3.12
CA ILE A 146 17.59 8.46 -2.97
C ILE A 146 18.19 8.95 -4.29
N ASP A 147 17.52 9.91 -4.92
CA ASP A 147 17.91 10.49 -6.20
C ASP A 147 18.88 11.65 -6.06
N GLY A 148 18.75 12.42 -4.99
CA GLY A 148 19.60 13.59 -4.73
C GLY A 148 19.67 13.95 -3.26
N VAL A 149 20.79 14.57 -2.89
CA VAL A 149 21.00 15.20 -1.58
C VAL A 149 21.62 16.56 -1.77
N GLY A 150 21.04 17.57 -1.11
CA GLY A 150 21.52 18.92 -1.17
C GLY A 150 21.40 19.69 0.12
N VAL A 151 22.14 20.79 0.21
CA VAL A 151 22.00 21.78 1.28
C VAL A 151 21.84 23.15 0.63
N PHE A 152 20.79 23.83 0.99
CA PHE A 152 20.36 25.12 0.47
C PHE A 152 20.43 26.12 1.60
N PHE A 153 21.25 27.15 1.48
CA PHE A 153 21.53 28.07 2.58
C PHE A 153 20.67 29.34 2.50
N GLU A 154 20.36 29.93 3.65
CA GLU A 154 19.88 31.30 3.72
C GLU A 154 20.95 32.28 3.17
N PRO A 155 20.54 33.46 2.66
CA PRO A 155 21.46 34.43 2.12
C PRO A 155 22.60 34.79 3.10
N ASN A 156 23.84 34.65 2.65
CA ASN A 156 25.05 34.88 3.43
C ASN A 156 25.26 33.97 4.66
N ALA A 157 24.48 32.90 4.81
CA ALA A 157 24.57 31.99 5.96
C ALA A 157 25.73 30.99 5.83
N PHE A 158 26.10 30.59 4.61
CA PHE A 158 27.25 29.71 4.37
C PHE A 158 28.59 30.47 4.49
N ASP A 159 28.69 31.58 3.80
CA ASP A 159 29.82 32.47 3.85
C ASP A 159 29.34 33.93 3.76
N PRO A 160 29.72 34.82 4.70
CA PRO A 160 29.24 36.21 4.69
C PRO A 160 29.55 36.99 3.40
N ALA A 161 30.57 36.58 2.65
CA ALA A 161 30.94 37.20 1.39
C ALA A 161 30.17 36.65 0.18
N VAL A 162 29.47 35.53 0.35
CA VAL A 162 28.74 34.84 -0.72
C VAL A 162 27.26 34.84 -0.41
N LYS A 163 26.47 35.60 -1.18
CA LYS A 163 25.04 35.75 -0.93
C LYS A 163 24.26 34.42 -1.09
N ASP A 164 24.44 33.77 -2.21
CA ASP A 164 23.68 32.58 -2.56
C ASP A 164 24.63 31.37 -2.61
N TYR A 165 24.34 30.34 -1.81
CA TYR A 165 25.14 29.14 -1.77
C TYR A 165 24.31 27.88 -1.62
N THR A 166 24.57 26.91 -2.48
CA THR A 166 23.92 25.58 -2.44
C THR A 166 24.95 24.52 -2.83
N VAL A 167 24.78 23.33 -2.28
CA VAL A 167 25.49 22.12 -2.72
C VAL A 167 24.41 21.10 -3.03
N TYR A 168 24.42 20.51 -4.22
CA TYR A 168 23.50 19.43 -4.58
C TYR A 168 24.25 18.37 -5.39
N VAL A 169 24.02 17.11 -5.04
CA VAL A 169 24.60 15.96 -5.72
C VAL A 169 23.47 14.97 -6.03
N SER A 170 23.21 14.77 -7.31
CA SER A 170 22.32 13.74 -7.81
C SER A 170 23.03 12.39 -7.98
N VAL A 171 22.27 11.32 -8.25
CA VAL A 171 22.83 10.00 -8.62
C VAL A 171 23.78 10.12 -9.82
N ASP A 172 23.42 10.93 -10.82
CA ASP A 172 24.25 11.12 -12.02
C ASP A 172 25.50 11.98 -11.73
N ASP A 173 25.40 12.97 -10.87
CA ASP A 173 26.54 13.73 -10.41
C ASP A 173 27.55 12.86 -9.67
N ALA A 174 27.07 12.02 -8.74
CA ALA A 174 27.93 11.08 -8.01
C ALA A 174 28.68 10.10 -8.94
N LYS A 175 28.00 9.60 -9.99
CA LYS A 175 28.61 8.74 -11.00
C LYS A 175 29.70 9.46 -11.82
N ASN A 176 29.48 10.73 -12.12
CA ASN A 176 30.36 11.54 -12.97
C ASN A 176 31.42 12.28 -12.19
N GLY A 177 31.36 12.29 -10.84
CA GLY A 177 32.24 13.07 -9.99
C GLY A 177 32.02 14.58 -10.15
N THR A 178 30.76 14.98 -10.38
CA THR A 178 30.35 16.39 -10.50
C THR A 178 29.52 16.82 -9.30
N VAL A 179 29.32 18.11 -9.14
CA VAL A 179 28.44 18.72 -8.16
C VAL A 179 27.73 19.90 -8.81
N GLN A 180 26.51 20.16 -8.47
CA GLN A 180 25.74 21.26 -9.07
C GLN A 180 25.45 22.36 -8.06
N SER A 181 25.48 23.62 -8.57
CA SER A 181 24.88 24.76 -7.91
C SER A 181 23.41 24.86 -8.31
N TYR A 182 22.52 25.09 -7.35
CA TYR A 182 21.08 25.10 -7.57
C TYR A 182 20.49 26.53 -7.55
N GLY A 183 21.00 27.41 -8.40
CA GLY A 183 20.48 28.76 -8.57
C GLY A 183 20.71 29.70 -7.39
N SER A 184 19.83 30.70 -7.26
CA SER A 184 19.85 31.70 -6.20
C SER A 184 18.75 31.48 -5.18
N TYR A 185 18.85 32.10 -4.01
CA TYR A 185 17.80 32.07 -2.97
C TYR A 185 16.42 32.48 -3.52
N ASP A 186 16.38 33.45 -4.43
CA ASP A 186 15.14 33.88 -5.04
C ASP A 186 14.44 32.76 -5.84
N SER A 187 15.18 31.72 -6.27
CA SER A 187 14.63 30.57 -7.01
C SER A 187 14.15 29.44 -6.09
N TYR A 188 14.84 29.15 -4.99
CA TYR A 188 14.49 28.02 -4.12
C TYR A 188 13.79 28.41 -2.82
N GLY A 189 13.99 29.62 -2.30
CA GLY A 189 13.49 30.04 -0.98
C GLY A 189 11.95 30.06 -0.87
N SER A 190 11.25 30.16 -2.02
CA SER A 190 9.79 30.11 -2.07
C SER A 190 9.21 28.72 -2.39
N GLN A 191 10.05 27.75 -2.70
CA GLN A 191 9.61 26.39 -3.05
C GLN A 191 9.21 25.62 -1.80
N ASP A 192 8.20 24.76 -1.93
CA ASP A 192 7.63 24.01 -0.80
C ASP A 192 8.67 23.15 -0.08
N TYR A 193 9.60 22.53 -0.82
CA TYR A 193 10.68 21.72 -0.26
C TYR A 193 11.65 22.52 0.64
N TYR A 194 11.75 23.84 0.47
CA TYR A 194 12.57 24.71 1.30
C TYR A 194 11.76 25.42 2.36
N LYS A 195 10.74 26.15 1.91
CA LYS A 195 9.98 27.12 2.68
C LYS A 195 9.34 26.51 3.93
N LYS A 196 8.70 25.35 3.79
CA LYS A 196 7.97 24.70 4.89
C LYS A 196 8.91 24.36 6.06
N ALA A 197 10.06 23.77 5.77
CA ALA A 197 11.07 23.44 6.79
C ALA A 197 11.68 24.71 7.42
N ALA A 198 12.01 25.71 6.59
CA ALA A 198 12.57 26.97 7.06
C ALA A 198 11.60 27.75 7.97
N GLU A 199 10.32 27.87 7.61
CA GLU A 199 9.32 28.59 8.38
C GLU A 199 8.94 27.88 9.68
N THR A 200 8.80 26.56 9.65
CA THR A 200 8.38 25.78 10.83
C THR A 200 9.53 25.38 11.73
N LYS A 201 10.78 25.43 11.24
CA LYS A 201 11.97 24.90 11.90
C LYS A 201 11.82 23.42 12.31
N GLN A 202 11.04 22.67 11.53
CA GLN A 202 10.78 21.25 11.75
C GLN A 202 11.02 20.45 10.48
N ASP A 203 11.41 19.22 10.66
CA ASP A 203 11.53 18.25 9.57
C ASP A 203 10.15 18.06 8.89
N CYS A 204 10.14 17.99 7.58
CA CYS A 204 8.91 17.81 6.84
C CYS A 204 9.14 17.08 5.51
N PHE A 205 8.05 16.60 4.92
CA PHE A 205 8.04 16.05 3.57
C PHE A 205 7.16 16.93 2.67
N THR A 206 7.53 16.99 1.39
CA THR A 206 6.65 17.54 0.36
C THR A 206 5.54 16.57 0.03
N ASP A 207 4.47 17.04 -0.60
CA ASP A 207 3.60 16.18 -1.40
C ASP A 207 4.39 15.62 -2.60
N PRO A 208 3.94 14.50 -3.19
CA PRO A 208 4.54 13.99 -4.41
C PRO A 208 4.49 15.04 -5.54
N TYR A 209 5.60 15.22 -6.21
CA TYR A 209 5.72 16.12 -7.37
C TYR A 209 6.63 15.50 -8.44
N GLU A 210 6.58 16.05 -9.65
CA GLU A 210 7.43 15.64 -10.76
C GLU A 210 8.52 16.70 -10.98
N ASP A 211 9.76 16.28 -10.99
CA ASP A 211 10.90 17.09 -11.44
C ASP A 211 11.67 16.31 -12.50
N GLN A 212 11.94 16.95 -13.64
CA GLN A 212 12.67 16.38 -14.78
C GLN A 212 12.16 15.00 -15.24
N GLY A 213 10.86 14.71 -15.08
CA GLY A 213 10.24 13.44 -15.44
C GLY A 213 10.34 12.36 -14.39
N ILE A 214 10.83 12.68 -13.18
CA ILE A 214 10.92 11.79 -12.04
C ILE A 214 9.88 12.19 -11.01
N ASN A 215 9.01 11.26 -10.64
CA ASN A 215 8.10 11.43 -9.49
C ASN A 215 8.87 11.25 -8.20
N MET A 216 8.84 12.24 -7.33
CA MET A 216 9.58 12.24 -6.08
C MET A 216 8.82 12.89 -4.92
N VAL A 217 9.32 12.67 -3.73
CA VAL A 217 9.05 13.47 -2.53
C VAL A 217 10.38 13.94 -1.97
N SER A 218 10.45 15.19 -1.50
CA SER A 218 11.62 15.70 -0.79
C SER A 218 11.41 15.64 0.71
N ALA A 219 12.36 15.02 1.42
CA ALA A 219 12.51 15.13 2.85
C ALA A 219 13.39 16.34 3.17
N SER A 220 12.87 17.28 3.95
CA SER A 220 13.46 18.58 4.21
C SER A 220 13.77 18.75 5.70
N PHE A 221 15.01 19.08 6.02
CA PHE A 221 15.54 19.16 7.38
C PHE A 221 16.22 20.52 7.61
N PRO A 222 15.67 21.40 8.48
CA PRO A 222 16.25 22.73 8.68
C PRO A 222 17.53 22.67 9.51
N ILE A 223 18.51 23.47 9.15
CA ILE A 223 19.71 23.72 9.96
C ILE A 223 19.43 24.95 10.81
N VAL A 224 19.24 24.75 12.11
CA VAL A 224 18.91 25.84 13.04
C VAL A 224 20.07 26.09 13.99
N TYR A 225 20.61 27.34 13.99
CA TYR A 225 21.66 27.76 14.88
C TYR A 225 21.26 29.06 15.57
N ASN A 226 21.37 29.13 16.91
CA ASN A 226 20.95 30.28 17.72
C ASN A 226 19.49 30.75 17.43
N ASP A 227 18.59 29.80 17.22
CA ASP A 227 17.19 30.01 16.87
C ASP A 227 16.96 30.66 15.49
N GLU A 228 17.97 30.74 14.65
CA GLU A 228 17.89 31.21 13.26
C GLU A 228 18.14 30.06 12.30
N VAL A 229 17.36 30.01 11.21
CA VAL A 229 17.56 29.03 10.14
C VAL A 229 18.78 29.47 9.33
N GLN A 230 19.72 28.57 9.13
CA GLN A 230 20.93 28.78 8.33
C GLN A 230 20.76 28.21 6.92
N GLY A 231 19.86 27.28 6.75
CA GLY A 231 19.56 26.60 5.51
C GLY A 231 18.69 25.37 5.73
N VAL A 232 18.43 24.64 4.65
CA VAL A 232 17.65 23.40 4.65
C VAL A 232 18.43 22.32 3.91
N ILE A 233 18.52 21.15 4.51
CA ILE A 233 19.00 19.92 3.88
C ILE A 233 17.83 19.27 3.16
N LEU A 234 18.02 18.91 1.90
CA LEU A 234 17.05 18.19 1.09
C LEU A 234 17.57 16.79 0.78
N VAL A 235 16.67 15.81 0.89
CA VAL A 235 16.91 14.46 0.43
C VAL A 235 15.75 14.07 -0.48
N ASP A 236 16.03 13.94 -1.76
CA ASP A 236 15.02 13.62 -2.77
C ASP A 236 14.87 12.12 -2.90
N ILE A 237 13.66 11.63 -2.67
CA ILE A 237 13.29 10.21 -2.71
C ILE A 237 12.56 9.94 -4.02
N ASN A 238 13.15 9.10 -4.86
CA ASN A 238 12.59 8.67 -6.14
C ASN A 238 11.50 7.61 -5.93
N LEU A 239 10.28 7.95 -6.22
CA LEU A 239 9.14 7.06 -6.01
C LEU A 239 9.13 5.86 -6.97
N ALA A 240 9.75 5.97 -8.14
CA ALA A 240 9.84 4.85 -9.09
C ALA A 240 10.68 3.69 -8.54
N ALA A 241 11.67 3.97 -7.68
CA ALA A 241 12.47 2.92 -7.03
C ALA A 241 11.64 1.97 -6.16
N PHE A 242 10.53 2.44 -5.62
CA PHE A 242 9.62 1.58 -4.83
C PHE A 242 9.01 0.44 -5.65
N SER A 243 8.91 0.55 -6.98
CA SER A 243 8.42 -0.53 -7.84
C SER A 243 9.26 -1.80 -7.75
N ASP A 244 10.57 -1.66 -7.56
CA ASP A 244 11.51 -2.77 -7.47
C ASP A 244 11.76 -3.21 -6.01
N MET A 245 11.63 -2.29 -5.06
CA MET A 245 11.92 -2.52 -3.65
C MET A 245 10.75 -3.17 -2.90
N LEU A 246 9.50 -2.76 -3.22
CA LEU A 246 8.35 -3.19 -2.44
C LEU A 246 7.94 -4.62 -2.75
N VAL A 247 7.65 -5.37 -1.69
CA VAL A 247 7.23 -6.76 -1.79
C VAL A 247 5.82 -6.85 -2.34
N SER A 248 5.67 -7.59 -3.44
CA SER A 248 4.39 -7.98 -4.02
C SER A 248 4.29 -9.50 -4.11
N THR A 249 3.07 -10.07 -4.07
CA THR A 249 2.88 -11.50 -4.30
C THR A 249 2.65 -11.77 -5.77
N ASP A 250 3.55 -12.49 -6.41
CA ASP A 250 3.37 -12.94 -7.79
C ASP A 250 2.13 -13.83 -7.94
N SER A 251 1.47 -13.72 -9.09
CA SER A 251 0.48 -14.63 -9.70
C SER A 251 -0.59 -15.30 -8.81
N LYS A 252 -0.35 -15.51 -7.51
CA LYS A 252 -1.29 -16.16 -6.58
C LYS A 252 -2.55 -15.33 -6.32
N TYR A 253 -2.38 -14.01 -6.26
CA TYR A 253 -3.48 -13.05 -6.08
C TYR A 253 -3.43 -11.96 -7.15
N PRO A 254 -4.04 -12.19 -8.33
CA PRO A 254 -3.92 -11.29 -9.49
C PRO A 254 -4.42 -9.87 -9.28
N SER A 255 -5.23 -9.62 -8.25
CA SER A 255 -5.76 -8.29 -7.92
C SER A 255 -5.01 -7.62 -6.77
N MET A 256 -3.88 -8.18 -6.35
CA MET A 256 -3.06 -7.57 -5.33
C MET A 256 -2.31 -6.35 -5.88
N TYR A 257 -2.24 -5.31 -5.07
CA TYR A 257 -1.39 -4.15 -5.28
C TYR A 257 -0.95 -3.57 -3.94
N VAL A 258 0.05 -2.71 -3.98
CA VAL A 258 0.65 -2.04 -2.82
C VAL A 258 0.59 -0.54 -3.01
N ASP A 259 0.17 0.15 -1.98
CA ASP A 259 0.07 1.61 -1.93
C ASP A 259 0.91 2.16 -0.76
N ILE A 260 1.48 3.34 -0.96
CA ILE A 260 2.06 4.15 0.11
C ILE A 260 1.30 5.48 0.16
N TYR A 261 0.94 5.91 1.36
CA TYR A 261 0.23 7.16 1.61
C TYR A 261 1.01 8.04 2.60
N ASN A 262 0.98 9.35 2.39
CA ASN A 262 1.51 10.30 3.37
C ASN A 262 0.52 10.53 4.54
N ALA A 263 0.88 11.43 5.45
CA ALA A 263 0.08 11.74 6.64
C ALA A 263 -1.32 12.31 6.32
N ASP A 264 -1.48 12.96 5.17
CA ASP A 264 -2.74 13.55 4.70
C ASP A 264 -3.56 12.58 3.82
N ALA A 265 -3.21 11.28 3.85
CA ALA A 265 -3.81 10.23 3.03
C ALA A 265 -3.72 10.51 1.52
N MET A 266 -2.67 11.21 1.08
CA MET A 266 -2.33 11.40 -0.32
C MET A 266 -1.50 10.21 -0.80
N MET A 267 -1.75 9.75 -2.02
CA MET A 267 -1.05 8.65 -2.65
C MET A 267 0.39 9.06 -2.98
N VAL A 268 1.35 8.44 -2.32
CA VAL A 268 2.78 8.60 -2.60
C VAL A 268 3.25 7.59 -3.64
N PHE A 269 2.74 6.36 -3.56
CA PHE A 269 3.06 5.29 -4.49
C PHE A 269 1.86 4.35 -4.67
N ASP A 270 1.64 3.88 -5.90
CA ASP A 270 0.66 2.84 -6.26
C ASP A 270 1.31 1.88 -7.26
N SER A 271 1.39 0.60 -6.90
CA SER A 271 1.99 -0.44 -7.77
C SER A 271 1.08 -0.85 -8.94
N GLU A 272 -0.21 -0.46 -8.93
CA GLU A 272 -1.16 -0.75 -10.02
C GLU A 272 -1.11 0.34 -11.11
N SER A 273 -0.96 1.62 -10.71
CA SER A 273 -0.96 2.75 -11.65
C SER A 273 -0.28 3.99 -11.06
N THR A 274 0.60 4.61 -11.84
CA THR A 274 1.21 5.90 -11.48
C THR A 274 0.25 7.09 -11.58
N ASP A 275 -0.91 6.92 -12.24
CA ASP A 275 -1.89 8.00 -12.46
C ASP A 275 -2.52 8.52 -11.15
N CYS A 276 -2.45 7.72 -10.07
CA CYS A 276 -3.01 8.07 -8.76
C CYS A 276 -2.01 8.78 -7.84
N ILE A 277 -0.73 8.85 -8.20
CA ILE A 277 0.29 9.53 -7.40
C ILE A 277 -0.07 11.02 -7.26
N GLY A 278 0.02 11.55 -6.03
CA GLY A 278 -0.37 12.92 -5.71
C GLY A 278 -1.87 13.15 -5.56
N GLN A 279 -2.72 12.12 -5.71
CA GLN A 279 -4.17 12.24 -5.47
C GLN A 279 -4.53 11.85 -4.03
N SER A 280 -5.49 12.56 -3.45
CA SER A 280 -6.01 12.23 -2.12
C SER A 280 -6.94 11.02 -2.17
N LEU A 281 -6.85 10.13 -1.17
CA LEU A 281 -7.85 9.07 -0.99
C LEU A 281 -9.28 9.60 -0.84
N GLN A 282 -9.45 10.83 -0.38
CA GLN A 282 -10.75 11.48 -0.30
C GLN A 282 -11.39 11.66 -1.68
N ASP A 283 -10.59 11.95 -2.70
CA ASP A 283 -11.07 12.15 -4.08
C ASP A 283 -11.28 10.82 -4.81
N LEU A 284 -10.49 9.80 -4.44
CA LEU A 284 -10.52 8.47 -5.04
C LEU A 284 -11.64 7.56 -4.49
N LEU A 285 -12.22 7.89 -3.34
CA LEU A 285 -13.20 7.05 -2.64
C LEU A 285 -14.52 7.78 -2.38
N SER A 286 -15.56 7.04 -2.07
CA SER A 286 -16.79 7.64 -1.53
C SER A 286 -16.52 8.23 -0.15
N ALA A 287 -17.22 9.30 0.24
CA ALA A 287 -17.11 9.90 1.58
C ALA A 287 -17.28 8.87 2.71
N LYS A 288 -18.19 7.89 2.52
CA LYS A 288 -18.41 6.80 3.49
C LYS A 288 -17.20 5.86 3.62
N ASP A 289 -16.53 5.55 2.51
CA ASP A 289 -15.39 4.62 2.52
C ASP A 289 -14.12 5.36 2.97
N PHE A 290 -13.96 6.64 2.62
CA PHE A 290 -12.89 7.48 3.16
C PHE A 290 -13.00 7.64 4.69
N ALA A 291 -14.19 7.90 5.24
CA ALA A 291 -14.40 8.00 6.68
C ALA A 291 -13.97 6.74 7.46
N LYS A 292 -14.07 5.55 6.86
CA LYS A 292 -13.56 4.30 7.49
C LYS A 292 -12.04 4.27 7.54
N ILE A 293 -11.37 4.72 6.46
CA ILE A 293 -9.90 4.81 6.43
C ILE A 293 -9.44 5.84 7.43
N GLN A 294 -10.05 7.02 7.45
CA GLN A 294 -9.72 8.10 8.39
C GLN A 294 -9.81 7.62 9.84
N SER A 295 -10.89 6.91 10.19
CA SER A 295 -11.04 6.31 11.53
C SER A 295 -9.94 5.31 11.87
N GLY A 296 -9.39 4.60 10.89
CA GLY A 296 -8.24 3.72 11.07
C GLY A 296 -6.93 4.50 11.24
N ILE A 297 -6.70 5.51 10.40
CA ILE A 297 -5.54 6.42 10.46
C ILE A 297 -5.43 7.09 11.84
N ASP A 298 -6.55 7.54 12.40
CA ASP A 298 -6.61 8.20 13.71
C ASP A 298 -6.12 7.29 14.86
N THR A 299 -6.13 5.96 14.67
CA THR A 299 -5.61 5.01 15.68
C THR A 299 -4.08 4.97 15.76
N LYS A 300 -3.37 5.45 14.74
CA LYS A 300 -1.91 5.37 14.60
C LYS A 300 -1.35 3.94 14.76
N SER A 301 -2.15 2.94 14.46
CA SER A 301 -1.77 1.52 14.55
C SER A 301 -2.30 0.76 13.34
N SER A 302 -1.71 -0.40 13.03
CA SER A 302 -2.14 -1.22 11.90
C SER A 302 -3.63 -1.52 11.94
N PHE A 303 -4.32 -1.37 10.82
CA PHE A 303 -5.74 -1.64 10.70
C PHE A 303 -6.09 -2.25 9.34
N THR A 304 -7.29 -2.85 9.28
CA THR A 304 -7.83 -3.43 8.05
C THR A 304 -9.16 -2.79 7.73
N VAL A 305 -9.36 -2.42 6.48
CA VAL A 305 -10.60 -1.79 6.03
C VAL A 305 -11.07 -2.38 4.71
N SER A 306 -12.39 -2.45 4.52
CA SER A 306 -13.01 -2.82 3.23
C SER A 306 -13.70 -1.60 2.63
N THR A 307 -13.28 -1.24 1.42
CA THR A 307 -13.78 -0.11 0.64
C THR A 307 -14.24 -0.57 -0.74
N ARG A 308 -14.84 0.33 -1.54
CA ARG A 308 -15.18 0.07 -2.93
C ARG A 308 -14.31 0.93 -3.85
N LYS A 309 -13.75 0.32 -4.88
CA LYS A 309 -13.02 1.05 -5.93
C LYS A 309 -14.02 1.91 -6.73
N ALA A 310 -13.74 3.20 -6.89
CA ALA A 310 -14.65 4.12 -7.56
C ALA A 310 -14.91 3.71 -9.02
N SER A 311 -13.89 3.22 -9.73
CA SER A 311 -13.94 2.92 -11.15
C SER A 311 -14.86 1.74 -11.52
N ASN A 312 -15.00 0.73 -10.66
CA ASN A 312 -15.72 -0.52 -10.98
C ASN A 312 -16.56 -1.09 -9.84
N HIS A 313 -16.69 -0.37 -8.72
CA HIS A 313 -17.44 -0.74 -7.50
C HIS A 313 -17.02 -2.07 -6.86
N ARG A 314 -15.88 -2.66 -7.26
CA ARG A 314 -15.35 -3.86 -6.62
C ARG A 314 -14.99 -3.59 -5.18
N GLN A 315 -15.28 -4.54 -4.30
CA GLN A 315 -14.84 -4.48 -2.90
C GLN A 315 -13.36 -4.81 -2.82
N ILE A 316 -12.60 -3.90 -2.22
CA ILE A 316 -11.18 -4.02 -1.94
C ILE A 316 -11.01 -4.13 -0.43
N VAL A 317 -10.17 -5.04 0.01
CA VAL A 317 -9.71 -5.13 1.40
C VAL A 317 -8.29 -4.60 1.42
N ARG A 318 -8.02 -3.61 2.30
CA ARG A 318 -6.71 -2.99 2.50
C ARG A 318 -6.22 -3.24 3.91
N TYR A 319 -4.95 -3.59 4.03
CA TYR A 319 -4.23 -3.82 5.27
C TYR A 319 -3.21 -2.70 5.42
N PHE A 320 -3.40 -1.81 6.37
CA PHE A 320 -2.57 -0.64 6.61
C PHE A 320 -1.59 -0.89 7.74
N THR A 321 -0.33 -0.50 7.53
CA THR A 321 0.73 -0.47 8.56
C THR A 321 1.34 0.92 8.61
N PRO A 322 1.49 1.53 9.80
CA PRO A 322 2.06 2.86 9.94
C PRO A 322 3.56 2.85 9.70
N ILE A 323 4.08 3.99 9.23
CA ILE A 323 5.48 4.32 9.00
C ILE A 323 5.75 5.63 9.74
N ASP A 324 6.85 5.73 10.48
CA ASP A 324 7.27 6.99 11.10
C ASP A 324 8.08 7.81 10.08
N ALA A 325 7.54 8.94 9.68
CA ALA A 325 8.15 9.85 8.72
C ALA A 325 8.44 11.20 9.41
N ALA A 326 9.55 11.28 10.12
CA ALA A 326 9.99 12.48 10.83
C ALA A 326 8.89 13.09 11.73
N GLY A 327 8.29 12.24 12.57
CA GLY A 327 7.19 12.62 13.48
C GLY A 327 5.80 12.70 12.85
N GLN A 328 5.70 12.51 11.53
CA GLN A 328 4.44 12.31 10.81
C GLN A 328 4.19 10.80 10.64
N THR A 329 2.93 10.39 10.47
CA THR A 329 2.60 8.99 10.24
C THR A 329 2.23 8.79 8.79
N TRP A 330 3.07 8.10 8.03
CA TRP A 330 2.76 7.58 6.72
C TRP A 330 2.19 6.17 6.82
N TRP A 331 1.73 5.62 5.70
CA TRP A 331 1.06 4.33 5.69
C TRP A 331 1.47 3.48 4.49
N ALA A 332 1.93 2.27 4.75
CA ALA A 332 2.00 1.23 3.73
C ALA A 332 0.71 0.42 3.75
N ALA A 333 0.13 0.18 2.59
CA ALA A 333 -1.05 -0.64 2.46
C ALA A 333 -0.84 -1.75 1.43
N SER A 334 -1.23 -2.98 1.77
CA SER A 334 -1.43 -4.05 0.80
C SER A 334 -2.92 -4.23 0.55
N ALA A 335 -3.31 -4.35 -0.70
CA ALA A 335 -4.70 -4.36 -1.11
C ALA A 335 -5.02 -5.51 -2.05
N LEU A 336 -6.22 -6.09 -1.93
CA LEU A 336 -6.72 -7.08 -2.86
C LEU A 336 -8.24 -7.04 -2.95
N THR A 337 -8.79 -7.58 -4.04
CA THR A 337 -10.25 -7.71 -4.15
C THR A 337 -10.77 -8.75 -3.17
N LYS A 338 -11.97 -8.50 -2.64
CA LYS A 338 -12.68 -9.49 -1.79
C LYS A 338 -12.96 -10.80 -2.52
N THR A 339 -13.05 -10.76 -3.84
CA THR A 339 -13.22 -11.96 -4.68
C THR A 339 -11.99 -12.86 -4.60
N ASP A 340 -10.78 -12.29 -4.72
CA ASP A 340 -9.53 -13.04 -4.61
C ASP A 340 -9.27 -13.50 -3.17
N LEU A 341 -9.62 -12.68 -2.18
CA LEU A 341 -9.57 -13.08 -0.76
C LEU A 341 -10.37 -14.37 -0.51
N ASN A 342 -11.56 -14.50 -1.13
CA ASN A 342 -12.43 -15.64 -0.96
C ASN A 342 -12.26 -16.75 -2.01
N ARG A 343 -11.35 -16.58 -2.98
CA ARG A 343 -11.18 -17.48 -4.13
C ARG A 343 -10.98 -18.94 -3.71
N ASN A 344 -10.05 -19.16 -2.78
CA ASN A 344 -9.74 -20.52 -2.31
C ASN A 344 -10.92 -21.16 -1.58
N THR A 345 -11.68 -20.38 -0.80
CA THR A 345 -12.91 -20.84 -0.15
C THR A 345 -13.96 -21.22 -1.19
N LEU A 346 -14.13 -20.42 -2.24
CA LEU A 346 -15.08 -20.71 -3.31
C LEU A 346 -14.73 -22.00 -4.06
N ILE A 347 -13.47 -22.17 -4.42
CA ILE A 347 -12.98 -23.41 -5.08
C ILE A 347 -13.26 -24.63 -4.21
N LEU A 348 -12.97 -24.56 -2.91
CA LEU A 348 -13.22 -25.64 -1.98
C LEU A 348 -14.72 -25.99 -1.89
N VAL A 349 -15.60 -24.98 -1.83
CA VAL A 349 -17.06 -25.20 -1.83
C VAL A 349 -17.52 -25.86 -3.11
N VAL A 350 -17.04 -25.43 -4.28
CA VAL A 350 -17.38 -26.04 -5.58
C VAL A 350 -16.97 -27.52 -5.62
N ILE A 351 -15.76 -27.84 -5.18
CA ILE A 351 -15.27 -29.23 -5.11
C ILE A 351 -16.17 -30.07 -4.19
N MET A 352 -16.51 -29.55 -3.00
CA MET A 352 -17.41 -30.26 -2.06
C MET A 352 -18.79 -30.50 -2.65
N VAL A 353 -19.37 -29.53 -3.37
CA VAL A 353 -20.67 -29.68 -4.04
C VAL A 353 -20.61 -30.76 -5.13
N LEU A 354 -19.57 -30.77 -5.95
CA LEU A 354 -19.36 -31.79 -6.99
C LEU A 354 -19.25 -33.19 -6.39
N LEU A 355 -18.48 -33.36 -5.31
CA LEU A 355 -18.34 -34.62 -4.59
C LEU A 355 -19.69 -35.07 -3.97
N ALA A 356 -20.46 -34.13 -3.42
CA ALA A 356 -21.77 -34.41 -2.87
C ALA A 356 -22.74 -34.93 -3.95
N ILE A 357 -22.78 -34.28 -5.11
CA ILE A 357 -23.62 -34.72 -6.25
C ILE A 357 -23.19 -36.13 -6.69
N ALA A 358 -21.90 -36.39 -6.86
CA ALA A 358 -21.38 -37.70 -7.25
C ALA A 358 -21.77 -38.77 -6.22
N THR A 359 -21.64 -38.49 -4.92
CA THR A 359 -21.98 -39.41 -3.83
C THR A 359 -23.51 -39.74 -3.85
N VAL A 360 -24.34 -38.73 -3.98
CA VAL A 360 -25.81 -38.92 -4.06
C VAL A 360 -26.17 -39.79 -5.28
N LEU A 361 -25.59 -39.56 -6.44
CA LEU A 361 -25.81 -40.36 -7.65
C LEU A 361 -25.39 -41.82 -7.45
N ILE A 362 -24.23 -42.07 -6.86
CA ILE A 362 -23.76 -43.42 -6.56
C ILE A 362 -24.74 -44.15 -5.61
N ILE A 363 -25.17 -43.49 -4.55
CA ILE A 363 -26.09 -44.06 -3.58
C ILE A 363 -27.44 -44.37 -4.22
N ILE A 364 -27.98 -43.48 -5.07
CA ILE A 364 -29.24 -43.74 -5.82
C ILE A 364 -29.09 -45.00 -6.70
N VAL A 365 -27.99 -45.13 -7.43
CA VAL A 365 -27.72 -46.29 -8.29
C VAL A 365 -27.63 -47.58 -7.46
N ILE A 366 -26.85 -47.58 -6.38
CA ILE A 366 -26.67 -48.72 -5.51
C ILE A 366 -28.02 -49.10 -4.84
N SER A 367 -28.70 -48.13 -4.22
CA SER A 367 -29.97 -48.34 -3.57
C SER A 367 -31.02 -48.90 -4.54
N SER A 368 -31.12 -48.33 -5.75
CA SER A 368 -32.08 -48.82 -6.77
C SER A 368 -31.78 -50.24 -7.22
N ARG A 369 -30.49 -50.64 -7.35
CA ARG A 369 -30.10 -52.01 -7.69
C ARG A 369 -30.41 -52.98 -6.55
N LEU A 370 -30.11 -52.63 -5.30
CA LEU A 370 -30.38 -53.49 -4.13
C LEU A 370 -31.88 -53.65 -3.91
N LEU A 371 -32.64 -52.57 -3.99
CA LEU A 371 -34.12 -52.62 -3.82
C LEU A 371 -34.79 -53.46 -4.92
N ARG A 372 -34.36 -53.34 -6.17
CA ARG A 372 -34.86 -54.21 -7.26
C ARG A 372 -34.51 -55.67 -7.03
N LYS A 373 -33.35 -55.98 -6.46
CA LYS A 373 -32.93 -57.37 -6.22
C LYS A 373 -33.65 -58.03 -5.06
N TYR A 374 -33.94 -57.30 -3.97
CA TYR A 374 -34.45 -57.89 -2.71
C TYR A 374 -35.90 -57.58 -2.40
N ILE A 375 -36.50 -56.51 -2.92
CA ILE A 375 -37.89 -56.13 -2.62
C ILE A 375 -38.86 -56.48 -3.75
N LYS A 376 -38.44 -56.46 -5.02
CA LYS A 376 -39.31 -56.82 -6.13
C LYS A 376 -39.91 -58.22 -6.02
N PRO A 377 -39.25 -59.27 -5.49
CA PRO A 377 -39.85 -60.56 -5.28
C PRO A 377 -40.95 -60.60 -4.19
N ILE A 378 -41.03 -59.57 -3.35
CA ILE A 378 -42.04 -59.50 -2.24
C ILE A 378 -43.32 -58.77 -2.71
N ASP A 379 -43.24 -57.90 -3.74
CA ASP A 379 -44.40 -57.22 -4.32
C ASP A 379 -45.20 -58.15 -5.30
N ASP A 380 -44.65 -59.31 -5.69
CA ASP A 380 -45.25 -60.30 -6.60
C ASP A 380 -45.90 -61.47 -5.83
N VAL A 381 -45.96 -61.41 -4.47
CA VAL A 381 -46.67 -62.34 -3.59
C VAL A 381 -47.92 -61.69 -2.99
#